data_57fea01226c430f8b1779bf2be1a1a61
#
_entry.id   57fea01226c430f8b1779bf2be1a1a61
#
_cell.length_a   1.000
_cell.length_b   1.000
_cell.length_c   1.000
_cell.angle_alpha   90.00
_cell.angle_beta   90.00
_cell.angle_gamma   90.00
#
_symmetry.space_group_name_H-M   'P 1'
#
loop_
_entity.id
_entity.type
_entity.pdbx_description
1 polymer ?
#
loop_
_entity_poly.entity_id
_entity_poly.type
_entity_poly.pdbx_seq_one_letter_code
_entity_poly.pdbx_strand_id
1 'polypeptide(L)'
;MLISLSWLSNYVDLSDKSVEEIEYAMTMIGFEVEGIKETGLPDLPKVVVGEVLSREKHPDADRLGVCAVNVGAEESLQIVCGASNYKVGDRIPVAMVGAKLPGDFKIKASKLRGVKSFGMMCSPRELGLGEDHSGLMILEDNPDIGTPINEVFTDSDTVFDIEVTPNRPDCLSHVGIAREMAAYFGKALTYPILETDFDGIRKTGEPSLISEVDVQAADDCPNYYAHSIKGVKIGPSPDWLKQYLEAVDQRPINNVVDITNFVLLEFGQPLHAFDAKKIGGNKIVVRKAAQDEKIVTLDEKERTLNSDMLVIADAEKPLVVAGVMGSVDAEVDDNTVDVVLES
;
A
#
# COMPACT_ATOMS: atom_id res chain seq x y z
N MET A 1 -10.00 -5.06 11.23
CA MET A 1 -9.14 -5.43 10.07
C MET A 1 -9.59 -4.65 8.87
N LEU A 2 -8.63 -4.02 8.14
CA LEU A 2 -8.98 -3.23 6.96
C LEU A 2 -9.09 -4.14 5.71
N ILE A 3 -10.16 -4.00 4.96
CA ILE A 3 -10.46 -4.71 3.72
C ILE A 3 -10.69 -3.71 2.60
N SER A 4 -9.80 -3.71 1.62
CA SER A 4 -9.89 -2.93 0.40
C SER A 4 -10.87 -3.58 -0.58
N LEU A 5 -11.86 -2.82 -1.06
CA LEU A 5 -12.83 -3.33 -2.03
C LEU A 5 -12.19 -3.57 -3.40
N SER A 6 -11.26 -2.73 -3.81
CA SER A 6 -10.52 -2.92 -5.06
C SER A 6 -9.68 -4.20 -5.03
N TRP A 7 -9.00 -4.46 -3.91
CA TRP A 7 -8.26 -5.71 -3.71
C TRP A 7 -9.19 -6.94 -3.66
N LEU A 8 -10.29 -6.84 -2.90
CA LEU A 8 -11.30 -7.90 -2.77
C LEU A 8 -11.92 -8.27 -4.13
N SER A 9 -12.10 -7.28 -5.01
CA SER A 9 -12.69 -7.44 -6.34
C SER A 9 -11.83 -8.28 -7.30
N ASN A 10 -10.56 -8.53 -6.99
CA ASN A 10 -9.74 -9.47 -7.76
C ASN A 10 -10.20 -10.93 -7.57
N TYR A 11 -10.91 -11.23 -6.49
CA TYR A 11 -11.30 -12.59 -6.12
C TYR A 11 -12.80 -12.84 -6.26
N VAL A 12 -13.62 -11.82 -6.13
CA VAL A 12 -15.08 -11.91 -6.28
C VAL A 12 -15.60 -10.65 -6.97
N ASP A 13 -16.35 -10.81 -8.06
CA ASP A 13 -16.95 -9.68 -8.75
C ASP A 13 -18.13 -9.10 -7.95
N LEU A 14 -17.91 -7.93 -7.34
CA LEU A 14 -18.89 -7.15 -6.59
C LEU A 14 -19.33 -5.88 -7.32
N SER A 15 -19.02 -5.72 -8.60
CA SER A 15 -19.26 -4.50 -9.37
C SER A 15 -20.75 -4.13 -9.53
N ASP A 16 -21.66 -5.10 -9.34
CA ASP A 16 -23.12 -4.91 -9.36
C ASP A 16 -23.71 -4.61 -7.97
N LYS A 17 -22.88 -4.47 -6.92
CA LYS A 17 -23.29 -4.21 -5.55
C LYS A 17 -22.91 -2.80 -5.11
N SER A 18 -23.80 -2.16 -4.35
CA SER A 18 -23.48 -0.90 -3.70
C SER A 18 -22.63 -1.13 -2.44
N VAL A 19 -21.94 -0.09 -1.98
CA VAL A 19 -21.15 -0.13 -0.74
C VAL A 19 -22.02 -0.55 0.45
N GLU A 20 -23.25 -0.06 0.51
CA GLU A 20 -24.21 -0.40 1.58
C GLU A 20 -24.67 -1.86 1.52
N GLU A 21 -24.82 -2.44 0.30
CA GLU A 21 -25.13 -3.87 0.15
C GLU A 21 -23.97 -4.75 0.61
N ILE A 22 -22.72 -4.33 0.34
CA ILE A 22 -21.50 -5.03 0.76
C ILE A 22 -21.34 -4.94 2.29
N GLU A 23 -21.48 -3.76 2.88
CA GLU A 23 -21.48 -3.53 4.34
C GLU A 23 -22.52 -4.42 5.04
N TYR A 24 -23.75 -4.40 4.53
CA TYR A 24 -24.81 -5.23 5.07
C TYR A 24 -24.49 -6.72 4.98
N ALA A 25 -23.95 -7.18 3.85
CA ALA A 25 -23.55 -8.57 3.68
C ALA A 25 -22.45 -8.97 4.67
N MET A 26 -21.39 -8.14 4.84
CA MET A 26 -20.33 -8.37 5.83
C MET A 26 -20.91 -8.55 7.24
N THR A 27 -21.80 -7.65 7.65
CA THR A 27 -22.48 -7.72 8.95
C THR A 27 -23.31 -9.01 9.09
N MET A 28 -24.07 -9.37 8.06
CA MET A 28 -24.96 -10.55 8.09
C MET A 28 -24.20 -11.87 8.13
N ILE A 29 -22.98 -11.94 7.61
CA ILE A 29 -22.12 -13.13 7.69
C ILE A 29 -21.23 -13.15 8.94
N GLY A 30 -21.33 -12.12 9.80
CA GLY A 30 -20.75 -12.10 11.13
C GLY A 30 -19.48 -11.23 11.28
N PHE A 31 -19.24 -10.29 10.36
CA PHE A 31 -18.19 -9.30 10.47
C PHE A 31 -18.81 -7.93 10.76
N GLU A 32 -18.63 -7.41 11.97
CA GLU A 32 -19.08 -6.07 12.31
C GLU A 32 -18.24 -5.06 11.52
N VAL A 33 -18.90 -4.16 10.78
CA VAL A 33 -18.23 -3.06 10.08
C VAL A 33 -18.17 -1.87 11.02
N GLU A 34 -17.00 -1.55 11.54
CA GLU A 34 -16.78 -0.44 12.47
C GLU A 34 -16.66 0.90 11.76
N GLY A 35 -16.26 0.88 10.47
CA GLY A 35 -16.12 2.09 9.67
C GLY A 35 -15.91 1.78 8.19
N ILE A 36 -16.18 2.79 7.37
CA ILE A 36 -15.92 2.79 5.93
C ILE A 36 -15.13 4.04 5.60
N LYS A 37 -14.00 3.85 4.92
CA LYS A 37 -13.11 4.93 4.47
C LYS A 37 -13.03 4.89 2.96
N GLU A 38 -13.37 5.99 2.32
CA GLU A 38 -13.08 6.17 0.89
C GLU A 38 -11.68 6.75 0.75
N THR A 39 -10.86 6.12 -0.10
CA THR A 39 -9.50 6.54 -0.43
C THR A 39 -9.43 6.93 -1.90
N GLY A 40 -8.36 7.65 -2.27
CA GLY A 40 -8.20 8.16 -3.61
C GLY A 40 -8.87 9.51 -3.85
N LEU A 41 -9.05 9.86 -5.11
CA LEU A 41 -9.61 11.15 -5.50
C LEU A 41 -11.14 11.13 -5.34
N PRO A 42 -11.73 12.03 -4.52
CA PRO A 42 -13.19 12.16 -4.44
C PRO A 42 -13.76 12.58 -5.80
N ASP A 43 -15.09 12.47 -5.98
CA ASP A 43 -15.74 13.02 -7.17
C ASP A 43 -15.57 14.55 -7.22
N LEU A 44 -14.77 15.03 -8.17
CA LEU A 44 -14.41 16.43 -8.35
C LEU A 44 -14.88 16.98 -9.69
N PRO A 45 -16.19 17.17 -9.88
CA PRO A 45 -16.70 17.70 -11.13
C PRO A 45 -16.15 19.11 -11.38
N LYS A 46 -15.76 19.37 -12.65
CA LYS A 46 -15.09 20.61 -13.10
C LYS A 46 -13.65 20.80 -12.61
N VAL A 47 -13.00 19.74 -12.16
CA VAL A 47 -11.55 19.70 -12.05
C VAL A 47 -11.02 18.91 -13.24
N VAL A 48 -10.15 19.53 -14.04
CA VAL A 48 -9.65 18.97 -15.29
C VAL A 48 -8.13 19.07 -15.37
N VAL A 49 -7.55 18.32 -16.27
CA VAL A 49 -6.14 18.45 -16.64
C VAL A 49 -5.92 19.78 -17.36
N GLY A 50 -5.03 20.60 -16.86
CA GLY A 50 -4.59 21.84 -17.50
C GLY A 50 -3.12 21.84 -17.82
N GLU A 51 -2.71 22.63 -18.83
CA GLU A 51 -1.32 22.88 -19.18
C GLU A 51 -0.94 24.33 -18.92
N VAL A 52 0.16 24.56 -18.28
CA VAL A 52 0.70 25.93 -18.05
C VAL A 52 1.30 26.44 -19.34
N LEU A 53 0.65 27.41 -19.98
CA LEU A 53 1.15 28.05 -21.22
C LEU A 53 2.13 29.16 -20.95
N SER A 54 1.90 29.97 -19.90
CA SER A 54 2.80 31.05 -19.50
C SER A 54 2.74 31.30 -18.01
N ARG A 55 3.80 31.90 -17.50
CA ARG A 55 3.91 32.37 -16.10
C ARG A 55 4.60 33.73 -16.08
N GLU A 56 3.92 34.73 -15.63
CA GLU A 56 4.44 36.09 -15.47
C GLU A 56 4.43 36.46 -13.98
N LYS A 57 5.34 37.39 -13.60
CA LYS A 57 5.37 37.91 -12.23
C LYS A 57 4.12 38.77 -11.99
N HIS A 58 3.45 38.59 -10.85
CA HIS A 58 2.33 39.44 -10.48
C HIS A 58 2.79 40.88 -10.27
N PRO A 59 2.06 41.90 -10.78
CA PRO A 59 2.52 43.32 -10.73
C PRO A 59 2.66 43.85 -9.28
N ASP A 60 1.80 43.41 -8.35
CA ASP A 60 1.71 43.92 -6.99
C ASP A 60 2.02 42.85 -5.91
N ALA A 61 2.67 41.73 -6.26
CA ALA A 61 2.95 40.67 -5.30
C ALA A 61 4.15 39.81 -5.70
N ASP A 62 5.22 39.85 -4.92
CA ASP A 62 6.48 39.15 -5.22
C ASP A 62 6.40 37.63 -5.22
N ARG A 63 5.43 37.05 -4.48
CA ARG A 63 5.25 35.60 -4.35
C ARG A 63 4.16 35.01 -5.25
N LEU A 64 3.49 35.85 -6.06
CA LEU A 64 2.42 35.38 -6.93
C LEU A 64 2.87 35.39 -8.40
N GLY A 65 2.40 34.42 -9.15
CA GLY A 65 2.48 34.36 -10.60
C GLY A 65 1.10 34.56 -11.23
N VAL A 66 1.06 35.18 -12.38
CA VAL A 66 -0.12 35.24 -13.26
C VAL A 66 0.12 34.24 -14.39
N CYS A 67 -0.71 33.23 -14.49
CA CYS A 67 -0.54 32.13 -15.45
C CYS A 67 -1.66 32.15 -16.49
N ALA A 68 -1.30 31.85 -17.74
CA ALA A 68 -2.25 31.40 -18.74
C ALA A 68 -2.25 29.86 -18.74
N VAL A 69 -3.41 29.24 -18.57
CA VAL A 69 -3.56 27.80 -18.44
C VAL A 69 -4.57 27.30 -19.47
N ASN A 70 -4.15 26.36 -20.32
CA ASN A 70 -5.02 25.65 -21.26
C ASN A 70 -5.75 24.54 -20.51
N VAL A 71 -7.06 24.52 -20.56
CA VAL A 71 -7.93 23.50 -19.93
C VAL A 71 -8.80 22.75 -20.97
N GLY A 72 -8.38 22.79 -22.25
CA GLY A 72 -9.14 22.17 -23.34
C GLY A 72 -10.32 23.02 -23.86
N ALA A 73 -10.46 24.26 -23.38
CA ALA A 73 -11.46 25.21 -23.87
C ALA A 73 -10.89 26.08 -25.01
N GLU A 74 -11.78 26.82 -25.73
CA GLU A 74 -11.34 27.72 -26.80
C GLU A 74 -10.37 28.82 -26.35
N GLU A 75 -10.55 29.30 -25.12
CA GLU A 75 -9.69 30.31 -24.49
C GLU A 75 -8.98 29.76 -23.28
N SER A 76 -7.70 30.15 -23.11
CA SER A 76 -6.94 29.81 -21.89
C SER A 76 -7.45 30.58 -20.69
N LEU A 77 -7.39 29.96 -19.50
CA LEU A 77 -7.76 30.59 -18.25
C LEU A 77 -6.60 31.40 -17.66
N GLN A 78 -6.89 32.64 -17.23
CA GLN A 78 -5.96 33.40 -16.38
C GLN A 78 -6.15 32.94 -14.94
N ILE A 79 -5.08 32.43 -14.34
CA ILE A 79 -5.05 31.96 -12.95
C ILE A 79 -3.89 32.59 -12.20
N VAL A 80 -4.16 33.12 -11.00
CA VAL A 80 -3.12 33.64 -10.10
C VAL A 80 -2.73 32.54 -9.12
N CYS A 81 -1.44 32.21 -9.08
CA CYS A 81 -0.89 31.11 -8.27
C CYS A 81 0.29 31.52 -7.41
N GLY A 82 0.34 31.01 -6.18
CA GLY A 82 1.44 31.27 -5.23
C GLY A 82 2.52 30.18 -5.18
N ALA A 83 2.32 29.05 -5.83
CA ALA A 83 3.29 27.96 -5.86
C ALA A 83 4.51 28.30 -6.73
N SER A 84 5.62 27.62 -6.48
CA SER A 84 6.88 27.86 -7.20
C SER A 84 7.45 26.61 -7.89
N ASN A 85 6.87 25.45 -7.64
CA ASN A 85 7.38 24.14 -8.08
C ASN A 85 6.96 23.72 -9.51
N TYR A 86 6.39 24.61 -10.30
CA TYR A 86 5.92 24.33 -11.65
C TYR A 86 6.57 25.23 -12.71
N LYS A 87 6.57 24.78 -13.96
CA LYS A 87 7.10 25.47 -15.14
C LYS A 87 6.10 25.44 -16.29
N VAL A 88 6.37 26.21 -17.34
CA VAL A 88 5.64 26.18 -18.60
C VAL A 88 5.75 24.80 -19.23
N GLY A 89 4.62 24.24 -19.66
CA GLY A 89 4.47 22.91 -20.23
C GLY A 89 4.05 21.84 -19.22
N ASP A 90 4.09 22.13 -17.92
CA ASP A 90 3.63 21.14 -16.92
C ASP A 90 2.12 20.92 -17.01
N ARG A 91 1.71 19.66 -16.84
CA ARG A 91 0.32 19.25 -16.66
C ARG A 91 -0.04 19.26 -15.19
N ILE A 92 -1.16 19.85 -14.87
CA ILE A 92 -1.60 20.08 -13.50
C ILE A 92 -3.12 19.93 -13.37
N PRO A 93 -3.68 19.54 -12.21
CA PRO A 93 -5.09 19.62 -11.95
C PRO A 93 -5.54 21.08 -11.83
N VAL A 94 -6.61 21.43 -12.54
CA VAL A 94 -7.19 22.79 -12.55
C VAL A 94 -8.66 22.74 -12.15
N ALA A 95 -8.98 23.33 -11.01
CA ALA A 95 -10.36 23.54 -10.58
C ALA A 95 -10.93 24.77 -11.27
N MET A 96 -11.89 24.57 -12.16
CA MET A 96 -12.59 25.63 -12.89
C MET A 96 -13.61 26.35 -12.01
N VAL A 97 -14.05 27.52 -12.42
CA VAL A 97 -15.13 28.26 -11.72
C VAL A 97 -16.39 27.39 -11.61
N GLY A 98 -16.86 27.23 -10.38
CA GLY A 98 -17.99 26.37 -10.02
C GLY A 98 -17.62 24.97 -9.62
N ALA A 99 -16.33 24.59 -9.64
CA ALA A 99 -15.85 23.36 -9.01
C ALA A 99 -16.04 23.46 -7.49
N LYS A 100 -16.26 22.30 -6.85
CA LYS A 100 -16.38 22.13 -5.42
C LYS A 100 -15.26 21.17 -4.98
N LEU A 101 -14.35 21.65 -4.18
CA LEU A 101 -13.23 20.88 -3.63
C LEU A 101 -13.56 20.37 -2.21
N PRO A 102 -12.81 19.42 -1.67
CA PRO A 102 -12.95 18.94 -0.30
C PRO A 102 -13.10 20.06 0.73
N GLY A 103 -13.90 19.83 1.79
CA GLY A 103 -14.21 20.85 2.77
C GLY A 103 -15.22 21.91 2.28
N ASP A 104 -16.06 21.59 1.30
CA ASP A 104 -17.08 22.48 0.71
C ASP A 104 -16.50 23.76 0.07
N PHE A 105 -15.22 23.72 -0.30
CA PHE A 105 -14.54 24.87 -0.87
C PHE A 105 -14.94 25.08 -2.34
N LYS A 106 -15.77 26.08 -2.58
CA LYS A 106 -16.30 26.39 -3.92
C LYS A 106 -15.42 27.39 -4.67
N ILE A 107 -14.94 27.01 -5.85
CA ILE A 107 -14.14 27.87 -6.73
C ILE A 107 -15.02 28.92 -7.39
N LYS A 108 -14.64 30.18 -7.22
CA LYS A 108 -15.31 31.35 -7.81
C LYS A 108 -14.28 32.21 -8.56
N ALA A 109 -14.75 32.92 -9.58
CA ALA A 109 -13.93 33.98 -10.16
C ALA A 109 -13.57 34.99 -9.05
N SER A 110 -12.29 35.23 -8.88
CA SER A 110 -11.77 36.06 -7.79
C SER A 110 -10.83 37.14 -8.33
N LYS A 111 -10.51 38.10 -7.48
CA LYS A 111 -9.54 39.15 -7.78
C LYS A 111 -8.45 39.13 -6.67
N LEU A 112 -7.26 38.72 -7.02
CA LEU A 112 -6.12 38.64 -6.11
C LEU A 112 -5.20 39.86 -6.34
N ARG A 113 -5.11 40.74 -5.36
CA ARG A 113 -4.34 41.98 -5.44
C ARG A 113 -4.48 42.74 -6.79
N GLY A 114 -5.73 42.88 -7.24
CA GLY A 114 -6.01 43.62 -8.48
C GLY A 114 -6.09 42.77 -9.75
N VAL A 115 -5.52 41.58 -9.81
CA VAL A 115 -5.53 40.67 -10.97
C VAL A 115 -6.66 39.65 -10.85
N LYS A 116 -7.45 39.44 -11.92
CA LYS A 116 -8.52 38.45 -11.96
C LYS A 116 -7.95 37.05 -12.07
N SER A 117 -8.57 36.07 -11.35
CA SER A 117 -8.30 34.65 -11.44
C SER A 117 -9.59 33.88 -11.72
N PHE A 118 -9.58 33.02 -12.74
CA PHE A 118 -10.77 32.28 -13.22
C PHE A 118 -10.63 30.78 -12.98
N GLY A 119 -10.03 30.38 -11.89
CA GLY A 119 -9.82 29.00 -11.46
C GLY A 119 -8.72 28.91 -10.41
N MET A 120 -8.37 27.70 -10.08
CA MET A 120 -7.28 27.39 -9.15
C MET A 120 -6.49 26.15 -9.66
N MET A 121 -5.18 26.27 -9.68
CA MET A 121 -4.26 25.15 -9.87
C MET A 121 -4.10 24.45 -8.51
N CYS A 122 -4.25 23.13 -8.44
CA CYS A 122 -4.42 22.40 -7.19
C CYS A 122 -3.14 21.68 -6.75
N SER A 123 -2.93 21.65 -5.44
CA SER A 123 -2.00 20.74 -4.75
C SER A 123 -2.71 19.40 -4.41
N PRO A 124 -1.98 18.34 -3.99
CA PRO A 124 -2.58 17.11 -3.51
C PRO A 124 -3.64 17.35 -2.40
N ARG A 125 -3.36 18.24 -1.46
CA ARG A 125 -4.27 18.56 -0.35
C ARG A 125 -5.61 19.15 -0.83
N GLU A 126 -5.60 20.07 -1.79
CA GLU A 126 -6.83 20.66 -2.30
C GLU A 126 -7.70 19.63 -3.03
N LEU A 127 -7.09 18.58 -3.55
CA LEU A 127 -7.79 17.45 -4.19
C LEU A 127 -8.28 16.38 -3.19
N GLY A 128 -7.85 16.44 -1.93
CA GLY A 128 -8.14 15.40 -0.93
C GLY A 128 -7.20 14.20 -0.96
N LEU A 129 -6.06 14.31 -1.65
CA LEU A 129 -5.05 13.24 -1.78
C LEU A 129 -3.96 13.31 -0.68
N GLY A 130 -4.28 13.80 0.50
CA GLY A 130 -3.37 13.89 1.65
C GLY A 130 -3.15 15.32 2.12
N GLU A 131 -2.13 15.53 2.97
CA GLU A 131 -1.87 16.81 3.66
C GLU A 131 -0.83 17.68 2.94
N ASP A 132 -0.21 17.20 1.85
CA ASP A 132 0.82 17.95 1.13
C ASP A 132 0.24 19.15 0.39
N HIS A 133 0.72 20.33 0.78
CA HIS A 133 0.39 21.63 0.18
C HIS A 133 1.63 22.46 -0.12
N SER A 134 2.80 21.83 -0.15
CA SER A 134 4.08 22.49 -0.40
C SER A 134 4.20 23.06 -1.82
N GLY A 135 3.40 22.52 -2.77
CA GLY A 135 3.38 22.93 -4.16
C GLY A 135 2.17 22.40 -4.91
N LEU A 136 2.11 22.69 -6.21
CA LEU A 136 1.11 22.12 -7.11
C LEU A 136 1.41 20.64 -7.35
N MET A 137 0.36 19.86 -7.59
CA MET A 137 0.46 18.52 -8.11
C MET A 137 0.85 18.58 -9.59
N ILE A 138 2.00 18.02 -9.93
CA ILE A 138 2.44 17.87 -11.31
C ILE A 138 2.04 16.46 -11.77
N LEU A 139 1.27 16.39 -12.88
CA LEU A 139 0.82 15.13 -13.43
C LEU A 139 1.93 14.51 -14.27
N GLU A 140 2.28 13.28 -13.94
CA GLU A 140 3.17 12.45 -14.75
C GLU A 140 2.44 11.93 -15.99
N ASP A 141 3.12 11.28 -16.93
CA ASP A 141 2.55 10.67 -18.14
C ASP A 141 1.81 11.62 -19.09
N ASN A 142 1.82 12.92 -18.86
CA ASN A 142 1.22 13.95 -19.70
C ASN A 142 -0.22 13.62 -20.17
N PRO A 143 -1.19 13.42 -19.25
CA PRO A 143 -2.56 13.13 -19.64
C PRO A 143 -3.15 14.23 -20.53
N ASP A 144 -4.15 13.89 -21.35
CA ASP A 144 -4.75 14.81 -22.31
C ASP A 144 -5.38 16.03 -21.63
N ILE A 145 -5.18 17.22 -22.21
CA ILE A 145 -5.71 18.48 -21.68
C ILE A 145 -7.23 18.47 -21.73
N GLY A 146 -7.86 18.92 -20.66
CA GLY A 146 -9.31 18.98 -20.53
C GLY A 146 -9.95 17.67 -20.06
N THR A 147 -9.18 16.60 -19.93
CA THR A 147 -9.66 15.35 -19.34
C THR A 147 -10.12 15.60 -17.90
N PRO A 148 -11.32 15.15 -17.49
CA PRO A 148 -11.74 15.19 -16.10
C PRO A 148 -10.72 14.50 -15.20
N ILE A 149 -10.40 15.12 -14.07
CA ILE A 149 -9.34 14.61 -13.19
C ILE A 149 -9.65 13.21 -12.63
N ASN A 150 -10.94 12.88 -12.44
CA ASN A 150 -11.36 11.56 -12.00
C ASN A 150 -11.17 10.45 -13.06
N GLU A 151 -10.96 10.82 -14.34
CA GLU A 151 -10.57 9.86 -15.39
C GLU A 151 -9.06 9.61 -15.44
N VAL A 152 -8.26 10.52 -14.86
CA VAL A 152 -6.80 10.38 -14.72
C VAL A 152 -6.43 9.59 -13.49
N PHE A 153 -7.14 9.83 -12.38
CA PHE A 153 -6.98 9.11 -11.13
C PHE A 153 -8.13 8.11 -10.99
N THR A 154 -7.86 6.87 -11.39
CA THR A 154 -8.82 5.76 -11.29
C THR A 154 -8.72 5.00 -9.98
N ASP A 155 -7.76 5.35 -9.12
CA ASP A 155 -7.38 4.61 -7.93
C ASP A 155 -8.20 4.99 -6.69
N SER A 156 -9.51 5.23 -6.87
CA SER A 156 -10.41 5.33 -5.72
C SER A 156 -10.71 3.93 -5.18
N ASP A 157 -10.64 3.78 -3.87
CA ASP A 157 -10.95 2.54 -3.18
C ASP A 157 -11.87 2.79 -1.99
N THR A 158 -12.69 1.81 -1.68
CA THR A 158 -13.51 1.78 -0.47
C THR A 158 -12.90 0.75 0.48
N VAL A 159 -12.51 1.18 1.66
CA VAL A 159 -11.91 0.32 2.68
C VAL A 159 -12.87 0.16 3.84
N PHE A 160 -13.20 -1.09 4.12
CA PHE A 160 -14.04 -1.47 5.27
C PHE A 160 -13.12 -1.81 6.46
N ASP A 161 -13.38 -1.20 7.61
CA ASP A 161 -12.80 -1.65 8.88
C ASP A 161 -13.75 -2.64 9.52
N ILE A 162 -13.34 -3.91 9.58
CA ILE A 162 -14.16 -5.02 10.08
C ILE A 162 -13.57 -5.65 11.32
N GLU A 163 -14.43 -6.07 12.24
CA GLU A 163 -14.04 -6.93 13.34
C GLU A 163 -14.14 -8.41 12.93
N VAL A 164 -13.03 -9.13 13.03
CA VAL A 164 -12.96 -10.58 12.79
C VAL A 164 -12.83 -11.29 14.14
N THR A 165 -13.84 -12.05 14.50
CA THR A 165 -13.87 -12.76 15.79
C THR A 165 -12.82 -13.89 15.85
N PRO A 166 -12.29 -14.26 17.04
CA PRO A 166 -11.22 -15.23 17.19
C PRO A 166 -11.52 -16.65 16.67
N ASN A 167 -12.78 -16.97 16.49
CA ASN A 167 -13.22 -18.26 15.91
C ASN A 167 -13.24 -18.27 14.37
N ARG A 168 -12.90 -17.16 13.72
CA ARG A 168 -12.85 -17.01 12.26
C ARG A 168 -11.45 -16.63 11.76
N PRO A 169 -10.37 -17.35 12.16
CA PRO A 169 -9.02 -17.05 11.67
C PRO A 169 -8.89 -17.21 10.15
N ASP A 170 -9.75 -18.02 9.54
CA ASP A 170 -9.87 -18.22 8.10
C ASP A 170 -10.26 -16.95 7.33
N CYS A 171 -10.76 -15.93 8.02
CA CYS A 171 -11.19 -14.64 7.45
C CYS A 171 -10.22 -13.48 7.77
N LEU A 172 -9.06 -13.76 8.35
CA LEU A 172 -8.00 -12.77 8.56
C LEU A 172 -7.19 -12.50 7.27
N SER A 173 -7.91 -12.37 6.13
CA SER A 173 -7.30 -12.14 4.81
C SER A 173 -8.34 -11.70 3.78
N HIS A 174 -7.89 -11.04 2.71
CA HIS A 174 -8.78 -10.65 1.61
C HIS A 174 -9.41 -11.88 0.93
N VAL A 175 -8.65 -12.95 0.68
CA VAL A 175 -9.16 -14.21 0.09
C VAL A 175 -10.18 -14.86 1.01
N GLY A 176 -9.96 -14.84 2.33
CA GLY A 176 -10.89 -15.36 3.31
C GLY A 176 -12.24 -14.64 3.27
N ILE A 177 -12.22 -13.29 3.27
CA ILE A 177 -13.42 -12.46 3.14
C ILE A 177 -14.07 -12.64 1.75
N ALA A 178 -13.27 -12.71 0.67
CA ALA A 178 -13.80 -12.93 -0.67
C ALA A 178 -14.59 -14.24 -0.78
N ARG A 179 -14.12 -15.29 -0.14
CA ARG A 179 -14.81 -16.59 -0.09
C ARG A 179 -16.18 -16.49 0.58
N GLU A 180 -16.28 -15.77 1.68
CA GLU A 180 -17.55 -15.54 2.39
C GLU A 180 -18.50 -14.67 1.57
N MET A 181 -17.98 -13.58 0.97
CA MET A 181 -18.78 -12.71 0.10
C MET A 181 -19.27 -13.44 -1.16
N ALA A 182 -18.42 -14.28 -1.76
CA ALA A 182 -18.81 -15.11 -2.90
C ALA A 182 -19.95 -16.07 -2.52
N ALA A 183 -19.85 -16.71 -1.35
CA ALA A 183 -20.89 -17.59 -0.85
C ALA A 183 -22.21 -16.85 -0.56
N TYR A 184 -22.14 -15.68 0.07
CA TYR A 184 -23.32 -14.87 0.41
C TYR A 184 -24.08 -14.40 -0.83
N PHE A 185 -23.37 -13.88 -1.83
CA PHE A 185 -23.97 -13.37 -3.06
C PHE A 185 -24.20 -14.44 -4.14
N GLY A 186 -23.80 -15.69 -3.91
CA GLY A 186 -23.91 -16.78 -4.89
C GLY A 186 -23.03 -16.55 -6.12
N LYS A 187 -21.88 -15.91 -5.95
CA LYS A 187 -20.92 -15.58 -7.01
C LYS A 187 -19.75 -16.57 -7.06
N ALA A 188 -19.06 -16.61 -8.18
CA ALA A 188 -17.84 -17.41 -8.31
C ALA A 188 -16.69 -16.74 -7.55
N LEU A 189 -15.85 -17.56 -6.90
CA LEU A 189 -14.57 -17.15 -6.33
C LEU A 189 -13.48 -17.38 -7.38
N THR A 190 -12.70 -16.37 -7.68
CA THR A 190 -11.47 -16.47 -8.46
C THR A 190 -10.29 -16.65 -7.51
N TYR A 191 -9.65 -17.80 -7.55
CA TYR A 191 -8.47 -18.02 -6.70
C TYR A 191 -7.23 -17.41 -7.36
N PRO A 192 -6.39 -16.66 -6.64
CA PRO A 192 -5.30 -15.89 -7.25
C PRO A 192 -4.17 -16.77 -7.79
N ILE A 193 -4.04 -18.00 -7.32
CA ILE A 193 -2.96 -18.92 -7.69
C ILE A 193 -3.53 -20.29 -8.02
N LEU A 194 -3.18 -20.81 -9.20
CA LEU A 194 -3.47 -22.18 -9.61
C LEU A 194 -2.24 -23.07 -9.38
N GLU A 195 -2.42 -24.34 -9.05
CA GLU A 195 -1.32 -25.32 -8.85
C GLU A 195 -0.36 -25.39 -10.05
N THR A 196 -0.87 -25.15 -11.25
CA THR A 196 -0.10 -25.16 -12.51
C THR A 196 0.89 -23.99 -12.63
N ASP A 197 0.71 -22.92 -11.86
CA ASP A 197 1.55 -21.71 -11.95
C ASP A 197 2.96 -21.95 -11.34
N PHE A 198 3.12 -23.03 -10.59
CA PHE A 198 4.40 -23.37 -9.95
C PHE A 198 5.36 -24.19 -10.79
N ASP A 199 4.93 -24.79 -11.91
CA ASP A 199 5.75 -25.71 -12.72
C ASP A 199 6.98 -25.03 -13.34
N GLY A 200 6.95 -23.70 -13.56
CA GLY A 200 8.06 -22.91 -14.08
C GLY A 200 8.98 -22.30 -13.01
N ILE A 201 8.57 -22.26 -11.76
CA ILE A 201 9.25 -21.54 -10.68
C ILE A 201 10.20 -22.44 -9.90
N ARG A 202 9.89 -23.73 -9.77
CA ARG A 202 10.75 -24.70 -9.06
C ARG A 202 11.99 -25.04 -9.85
N LYS A 203 13.08 -24.36 -9.57
CA LYS A 203 14.41 -24.83 -9.99
C LYS A 203 14.84 -25.96 -9.05
N THR A 204 14.65 -27.19 -9.47
CA THR A 204 15.18 -28.36 -8.78
C THR A 204 16.67 -28.51 -9.11
N GLY A 205 17.53 -28.71 -8.09
CA GLY A 205 18.94 -29.07 -8.26
C GLY A 205 19.97 -28.01 -7.88
N GLU A 206 19.58 -26.76 -7.57
CA GLU A 206 20.51 -25.82 -6.94
C GLU A 206 20.61 -26.06 -5.44
N PRO A 207 21.82 -25.97 -4.84
CA PRO A 207 21.96 -26.08 -3.39
C PRO A 207 21.16 -25.01 -2.67
N SER A 208 20.41 -25.40 -1.63
CA SER A 208 19.78 -24.45 -0.71
C SER A 208 20.83 -23.58 -0.02
N LEU A 209 20.47 -22.33 0.32
CA LEU A 209 21.28 -21.46 1.17
C LEU A 209 21.29 -21.95 2.63
N ILE A 210 20.27 -22.73 3.00
CA ILE A 210 20.14 -23.36 4.30
C ILE A 210 20.43 -24.84 4.15
N SER A 211 21.40 -25.32 4.91
CA SER A 211 21.84 -26.73 4.88
C SER A 211 20.93 -27.64 5.71
N GLU A 212 20.29 -27.09 6.74
CA GLU A 212 19.49 -27.85 7.69
C GLU A 212 18.41 -26.96 8.33
N VAL A 213 17.21 -27.52 8.48
CA VAL A 213 16.13 -26.98 9.31
C VAL A 213 15.89 -28.00 10.44
N ASP A 214 16.14 -27.60 11.70
CA ASP A 214 16.05 -28.44 12.87
C ASP A 214 14.89 -27.94 13.76
N VAL A 215 13.77 -28.64 13.73
CA VAL A 215 12.60 -28.31 14.55
C VAL A 215 12.66 -29.09 15.86
N GLN A 216 13.24 -28.49 16.89
CA GLN A 216 13.38 -29.07 18.23
C GLN A 216 12.09 -28.94 19.07
N ALA A 217 11.28 -27.91 18.80
CA ALA A 217 10.02 -27.64 19.51
C ALA A 217 8.81 -28.02 18.64
N ALA A 218 8.74 -29.27 18.19
CA ALA A 218 7.71 -29.74 17.26
C ALA A 218 6.27 -29.66 17.80
N ASP A 219 6.09 -29.67 19.12
CA ASP A 219 4.77 -29.49 19.74
C ASP A 219 4.24 -28.06 19.60
N ASP A 220 5.15 -27.05 19.59
CA ASP A 220 4.78 -25.65 19.43
C ASP A 220 4.82 -25.18 17.97
N CYS A 221 5.65 -25.84 17.14
CA CYS A 221 5.78 -25.55 15.71
C CYS A 221 5.85 -26.87 14.92
N PRO A 222 4.72 -27.48 14.59
CA PRO A 222 4.68 -28.76 13.91
C PRO A 222 5.16 -28.73 12.46
N ASN A 223 5.10 -27.57 11.82
CA ASN A 223 5.56 -27.36 10.44
C ASN A 223 6.34 -26.06 10.35
N TYR A 224 7.47 -26.11 9.66
CA TYR A 224 8.30 -24.95 9.35
C TYR A 224 8.91 -25.10 7.96
N TYR A 225 8.77 -24.08 7.14
CA TYR A 225 9.31 -24.07 5.80
C TYR A 225 10.33 -22.95 5.65
N ALA A 226 11.47 -23.26 5.03
CA ALA A 226 12.49 -22.29 4.67
C ALA A 226 12.78 -22.39 3.16
N HIS A 227 12.55 -21.31 2.44
CA HIS A 227 12.76 -21.23 1.00
C HIS A 227 13.91 -20.29 0.67
N SER A 228 14.86 -20.73 -0.13
CA SER A 228 16.00 -19.91 -0.54
C SER A 228 15.73 -19.22 -1.87
N ILE A 229 15.91 -17.91 -1.91
CA ILE A 229 15.77 -17.08 -3.10
C ILE A 229 17.10 -16.36 -3.33
N LYS A 230 17.73 -16.60 -4.49
CA LYS A 230 19.05 -16.05 -4.83
C LYS A 230 18.93 -14.91 -5.84
N GLY A 231 19.87 -13.96 -5.76
CA GLY A 231 19.99 -12.88 -6.73
C GLY A 231 18.89 -11.83 -6.63
N VAL A 232 18.34 -11.61 -5.43
CA VAL A 232 17.35 -10.58 -5.17
C VAL A 232 18.01 -9.20 -5.29
N LYS A 233 17.28 -8.25 -5.83
CA LYS A 233 17.66 -6.84 -5.82
C LYS A 233 16.65 -6.08 -4.94
N ILE A 234 17.11 -5.63 -3.79
CA ILE A 234 16.29 -4.80 -2.91
C ILE A 234 16.04 -3.43 -3.56
N GLY A 235 14.82 -2.95 -3.44
CA GLY A 235 14.40 -1.66 -3.99
C GLY A 235 12.95 -1.33 -3.61
N PRO A 236 12.45 -0.20 -4.10
CA PRO A 236 11.06 0.17 -3.86
C PRO A 236 10.11 -0.84 -4.52
N SER A 237 8.99 -1.09 -3.87
CA SER A 237 7.92 -1.92 -4.42
C SER A 237 7.27 -1.27 -5.65
N PRO A 238 6.71 -2.05 -6.57
CA PRO A 238 5.92 -1.52 -7.68
C PRO A 238 4.66 -0.81 -7.15
N ASP A 239 4.15 0.14 -7.91
CA ASP A 239 3.09 1.04 -7.44
C ASP A 239 1.80 0.31 -7.06
N TRP A 240 1.40 -0.74 -7.82
CA TRP A 240 0.24 -1.55 -7.48
C TRP A 240 0.34 -2.19 -6.08
N LEU A 241 1.54 -2.65 -5.68
CA LEU A 241 1.76 -3.26 -4.37
C LEU A 241 1.71 -2.23 -3.25
N LYS A 242 2.30 -1.05 -3.48
CA LYS A 242 2.22 0.07 -2.53
C LYS A 242 0.77 0.50 -2.32
N GLN A 243 0.00 0.67 -3.40
CA GLN A 243 -1.41 1.07 -3.34
C GLN A 243 -2.23 0.13 -2.48
N TYR A 244 -2.12 -1.19 -2.66
CA TYR A 244 -2.83 -2.16 -1.83
C TYR A 244 -2.42 -2.11 -0.36
N LEU A 245 -1.12 -2.00 -0.07
CA LEU A 245 -0.64 -1.91 1.30
C LEU A 245 -1.09 -0.61 1.98
N GLU A 246 -0.93 0.52 1.30
CA GLU A 246 -1.33 1.84 1.80
C GLU A 246 -2.83 1.94 2.02
N ALA A 247 -3.65 1.31 1.17
CA ALA A 247 -5.10 1.26 1.35
C ALA A 247 -5.50 0.67 2.70
N VAL A 248 -4.74 -0.32 3.18
CA VAL A 248 -4.97 -0.99 4.47
C VAL A 248 -4.01 -0.52 5.57
N ASP A 249 -3.54 0.74 5.48
CA ASP A 249 -2.68 1.43 6.45
C ASP A 249 -1.34 0.71 6.73
N GLN A 250 -0.85 -0.10 5.78
CA GLN A 250 0.49 -0.69 5.81
C GLN A 250 1.48 0.21 5.07
N ARG A 251 2.50 0.69 5.79
CA ARG A 251 3.55 1.51 5.18
C ARG A 251 4.50 0.65 4.34
N PRO A 252 4.67 0.93 3.03
CA PRO A 252 5.69 0.26 2.22
C PRO A 252 7.12 0.51 2.74
N ILE A 253 7.94 -0.52 2.70
CA ILE A 253 9.34 -0.51 3.18
C ILE A 253 10.29 -0.80 2.01
N ASN A 254 10.24 -2.03 1.48
CA ASN A 254 10.96 -2.47 0.30
C ASN A 254 10.25 -3.67 -0.32
N ASN A 255 10.58 -3.99 -1.55
CA ASN A 255 9.91 -5.03 -2.33
C ASN A 255 9.85 -6.41 -1.66
N VAL A 256 10.84 -6.80 -0.87
CA VAL A 256 10.85 -8.11 -0.19
C VAL A 256 9.89 -8.10 1.02
N VAL A 257 10.03 -7.11 1.89
CA VAL A 257 9.17 -6.96 3.09
C VAL A 257 7.72 -6.72 2.68
N ASP A 258 7.50 -5.91 1.66
CA ASP A 258 6.15 -5.58 1.19
C ASP A 258 5.45 -6.81 0.57
N ILE A 259 6.17 -7.68 -0.14
CA ILE A 259 5.62 -8.96 -0.61
C ILE A 259 5.22 -9.85 0.56
N THR A 260 6.01 -9.93 1.64
CA THR A 260 5.64 -10.73 2.82
C THR A 260 4.37 -10.19 3.50
N ASN A 261 4.25 -8.86 3.62
CA ASN A 261 3.05 -8.21 4.15
C ASN A 261 1.84 -8.41 3.22
N PHE A 262 2.05 -8.32 1.90
CA PHE A 262 1.00 -8.58 0.92
C PHE A 262 0.45 -10.00 1.05
N VAL A 263 1.30 -11.02 1.10
CA VAL A 263 0.88 -12.43 1.25
C VAL A 263 0.14 -12.65 2.58
N LEU A 264 0.59 -12.01 3.67
CA LEU A 264 -0.13 -12.06 4.95
C LEU A 264 -1.55 -11.50 4.82
N LEU A 265 -1.71 -10.34 4.19
CA LEU A 265 -3.01 -9.68 4.04
C LEU A 265 -3.90 -10.34 2.97
N GLU A 266 -3.29 -10.98 1.97
CA GLU A 266 -4.00 -11.68 0.91
C GLU A 266 -4.52 -13.04 1.37
N PHE A 267 -3.65 -13.88 2.00
CA PHE A 267 -3.94 -15.28 2.35
C PHE A 267 -4.09 -15.54 3.85
N GLY A 268 -3.68 -14.62 4.70
CA GLY A 268 -3.61 -14.84 6.15
C GLY A 268 -2.38 -15.64 6.58
N GLN A 269 -1.41 -15.87 5.67
CA GLN A 269 -0.19 -16.62 5.96
C GLN A 269 0.95 -15.66 6.31
N PRO A 270 1.39 -15.60 7.58
CA PRO A 270 2.54 -14.80 7.95
C PRO A 270 3.83 -15.37 7.32
N LEU A 271 4.63 -14.49 6.74
CA LEU A 271 5.95 -14.79 6.20
C LEU A 271 6.98 -13.88 6.84
N HIS A 272 8.22 -14.36 6.94
CA HIS A 272 9.35 -13.51 7.29
C HIS A 272 10.53 -13.75 6.33
N ALA A 273 11.34 -12.73 6.10
CA ALA A 273 12.48 -12.79 5.19
C ALA A 273 13.77 -12.48 5.94
N PHE A 274 14.75 -13.37 5.81
CA PHE A 274 16.10 -13.20 6.37
C PHE A 274 17.11 -12.91 5.27
N ASP A 275 18.10 -12.07 5.57
CA ASP A 275 19.34 -12.04 4.79
C ASP A 275 20.11 -13.35 5.02
N ALA A 276 20.25 -14.15 3.97
CA ALA A 276 20.90 -15.45 4.06
C ALA A 276 22.35 -15.38 4.58
N LYS A 277 23.07 -14.28 4.31
CA LYS A 277 24.45 -14.07 4.79
C LYS A 277 24.53 -13.82 6.29
N LYS A 278 23.44 -13.41 6.91
CA LYS A 278 23.38 -13.10 8.34
C LYS A 278 22.96 -14.31 9.19
N ILE A 279 22.62 -15.45 8.54
CA ILE A 279 22.25 -16.70 9.23
C ILE A 279 23.51 -17.49 9.55
N GLY A 280 23.84 -17.59 10.84
CA GLY A 280 25.00 -18.35 11.34
C GLY A 280 24.90 -19.84 11.05
N GLY A 281 25.99 -20.42 10.52
CA GLY A 281 26.09 -21.86 10.22
C GLY A 281 25.18 -22.34 9.09
N ASN A 282 24.51 -21.46 8.34
CA ASN A 282 23.54 -21.81 7.30
C ASN A 282 22.46 -22.79 7.80
N LYS A 283 22.05 -22.64 9.04
CA LYS A 283 21.10 -23.53 9.72
C LYS A 283 19.98 -22.71 10.38
N ILE A 284 18.77 -23.24 10.29
CA ILE A 284 17.61 -22.73 11.06
C ILE A 284 17.29 -23.74 12.15
N VAL A 285 17.07 -23.23 13.37
CA VAL A 285 16.69 -24.03 14.53
C VAL A 285 15.43 -23.45 15.16
N VAL A 286 14.36 -24.21 15.16
CA VAL A 286 13.10 -23.85 15.84
C VAL A 286 13.12 -24.46 17.24
N ARG A 287 13.28 -23.65 18.28
CA ARG A 287 13.50 -24.11 19.64
C ARG A 287 12.88 -23.19 20.70
N LYS A 288 12.79 -23.68 21.91
CA LYS A 288 12.59 -22.78 23.05
C LYS A 288 13.83 -21.90 23.28
N ALA A 289 13.61 -20.66 23.70
CA ALA A 289 14.69 -19.79 24.13
C ALA A 289 15.40 -20.36 25.37
N ALA A 290 16.69 -20.05 25.53
CA ALA A 290 17.36 -20.29 26.78
C ALA A 290 16.88 -19.27 27.85
N GLN A 291 17.00 -19.64 29.11
CA GLN A 291 16.71 -18.70 30.20
C GLN A 291 17.65 -17.51 30.13
N ASP A 292 17.08 -16.28 30.16
CA ASP A 292 17.77 -15.01 30.07
C ASP A 292 18.52 -14.77 28.75
N GLU A 293 18.17 -15.52 27.71
CA GLU A 293 18.67 -15.30 26.35
C GLU A 293 18.23 -13.92 25.82
N LYS A 294 19.11 -13.24 25.10
CA LYS A 294 18.86 -11.88 24.62
C LYS A 294 18.66 -11.84 23.11
N ILE A 295 17.78 -10.95 22.67
CA ILE A 295 17.55 -10.64 21.27
C ILE A 295 17.31 -9.13 21.14
N VAL A 296 17.84 -8.50 20.08
CA VAL A 296 17.48 -7.14 19.70
C VAL A 296 16.47 -7.22 18.57
N THR A 297 15.25 -6.83 18.85
CA THR A 297 14.13 -6.90 17.87
C THR A 297 14.16 -5.72 16.89
N LEU A 298 13.40 -5.83 15.79
CA LEU A 298 13.35 -4.81 14.71
C LEU A 298 12.95 -3.41 15.18
N ASP A 299 12.35 -3.28 16.37
CA ASP A 299 12.10 -1.99 17.04
C ASP A 299 13.30 -1.47 17.84
N GLU A 300 14.50 -2.04 17.61
CA GLU A 300 15.78 -1.69 18.22
C GLU A 300 15.83 -1.87 19.76
N LYS A 301 14.91 -2.68 20.32
CA LYS A 301 14.87 -2.94 21.76
C LYS A 301 15.51 -4.27 22.10
N GLU A 302 16.44 -4.27 23.07
CA GLU A 302 16.93 -5.49 23.68
C GLU A 302 15.85 -6.12 24.57
N ARG A 303 15.54 -7.39 24.30
CA ARG A 303 14.59 -8.18 25.07
C ARG A 303 15.28 -9.37 25.71
N THR A 304 14.91 -9.65 26.95
CA THR A 304 15.35 -10.84 27.67
C THR A 304 14.25 -11.89 27.58
N LEU A 305 14.60 -13.04 27.04
CA LEU A 305 13.68 -14.14 26.81
C LEU A 305 13.68 -15.11 27.98
N ASN A 306 12.62 -15.88 28.11
CA ASN A 306 12.54 -17.00 29.05
C ASN A 306 12.33 -18.32 28.30
N SER A 307 12.46 -19.44 29.04
CA SER A 307 12.36 -20.79 28.46
C SER A 307 10.97 -21.20 27.92
N ASP A 308 9.94 -20.39 28.15
CA ASP A 308 8.60 -20.67 27.62
C ASP A 308 8.40 -20.08 26.21
N MET A 309 9.26 -19.14 25.82
CA MET A 309 9.18 -18.45 24.53
C MET A 309 9.76 -19.31 23.40
N LEU A 310 9.04 -19.38 22.29
CA LEU A 310 9.51 -20.02 21.06
C LEU A 310 10.35 -19.02 20.26
N VAL A 311 11.47 -19.47 19.73
CA VAL A 311 12.34 -18.69 18.85
C VAL A 311 12.70 -19.45 17.59
N ILE A 312 12.83 -18.71 16.50
CA ILE A 312 13.54 -19.15 15.31
C ILE A 312 14.99 -18.65 15.49
N ALA A 313 15.92 -19.58 15.48
CA ALA A 313 17.33 -19.31 15.72
C ALA A 313 18.18 -19.81 14.56
N ASP A 314 19.41 -19.35 14.49
CA ASP A 314 20.46 -19.99 13.71
C ASP A 314 21.31 -20.93 14.59
N ALA A 315 22.52 -21.30 14.13
CA ALA A 315 23.42 -22.13 14.91
C ALA A 315 23.98 -21.43 16.16
N GLU A 316 23.86 -20.11 16.29
CA GLU A 316 24.56 -19.29 17.28
C GLU A 316 23.60 -18.48 18.16
N LYS A 317 22.51 -17.92 17.61
CA LYS A 317 21.65 -16.92 18.25
C LYS A 317 20.20 -16.99 17.82
N PRO A 318 19.26 -16.41 18.59
CA PRO A 318 17.88 -16.24 18.15
C PRO A 318 17.79 -15.15 17.07
N LEU A 319 17.00 -15.41 16.03
CA LEU A 319 16.74 -14.50 14.91
C LEU A 319 15.33 -13.90 14.98
N VAL A 320 14.37 -14.61 15.55
CA VAL A 320 12.97 -14.18 15.67
C VAL A 320 12.41 -14.64 17.01
N VAL A 321 11.62 -13.80 17.65
CA VAL A 321 10.63 -14.24 18.64
C VAL A 321 9.44 -14.75 17.85
N ALA A 322 9.26 -16.06 17.78
CA ALA A 322 8.34 -16.71 16.86
C ALA A 322 6.90 -16.17 16.98
N GLY A 323 6.30 -15.80 15.85
CA GLY A 323 4.96 -15.22 15.79
C GLY A 323 4.84 -13.80 16.36
N VAL A 324 5.96 -13.16 16.77
CA VAL A 324 5.94 -11.82 17.37
C VAL A 324 6.78 -10.82 16.57
N MET A 325 8.10 -11.00 16.48
CA MET A 325 8.96 -10.02 15.83
C MET A 325 10.34 -10.58 15.50
N GLY A 326 10.86 -10.24 14.31
CA GLY A 326 12.22 -10.51 13.87
C GLY A 326 13.27 -9.70 14.62
N SER A 327 14.55 -10.09 14.47
CA SER A 327 15.68 -9.34 15.00
C SER A 327 16.36 -8.49 13.92
N VAL A 328 17.04 -7.43 14.37
CA VAL A 328 17.91 -6.60 13.50
C VAL A 328 19.09 -7.40 12.95
N ASP A 329 19.47 -8.49 13.61
CA ASP A 329 20.63 -9.30 13.27
C ASP A 329 20.51 -10.11 11.97
N ALA A 330 19.27 -10.36 11.51
CA ALA A 330 19.00 -11.12 10.30
C ALA A 330 18.10 -10.36 9.29
N GLU A 331 17.88 -9.07 9.57
CA GLU A 331 17.04 -8.19 8.74
C GLU A 331 17.56 -8.07 7.32
N VAL A 332 16.64 -8.01 6.37
CA VAL A 332 16.92 -7.69 4.97
C VAL A 332 17.22 -6.21 4.84
N ASP A 333 18.35 -5.85 4.22
CA ASP A 333 18.79 -4.48 3.97
C ASP A 333 19.11 -4.24 2.49
N ASP A 334 19.49 -3.01 2.13
CA ASP A 334 19.80 -2.59 0.76
C ASP A 334 20.93 -3.41 0.08
N ASN A 335 21.76 -4.10 0.86
CA ASN A 335 22.88 -4.92 0.37
C ASN A 335 22.53 -6.40 0.30
N THR A 336 21.34 -6.79 0.71
CA THR A 336 20.86 -8.18 0.67
C THR A 336 20.71 -8.63 -0.79
N VAL A 337 21.30 -9.78 -1.12
CA VAL A 337 21.24 -10.39 -2.45
C VAL A 337 20.55 -11.74 -2.41
N ASP A 338 20.71 -12.46 -1.33
CA ASP A 338 20.14 -13.79 -1.13
C ASP A 338 19.25 -13.78 0.12
N VAL A 339 18.05 -14.30 -0.02
CA VAL A 339 17.02 -14.28 1.01
C VAL A 339 16.61 -15.70 1.38
N VAL A 340 16.39 -15.92 2.67
CA VAL A 340 15.66 -17.09 3.15
C VAL A 340 14.28 -16.63 3.60
N LEU A 341 13.26 -17.14 2.94
CA LEU A 341 11.86 -16.88 3.26
C LEU A 341 11.35 -18.00 4.16
N GLU A 342 10.81 -17.64 5.32
CA GLU A 342 10.13 -18.58 6.22
C GLU A 342 8.61 -18.51 6.09
N SER A 343 8.00 -19.66 6.31
CA SER A 343 6.56 -19.83 6.44
C SER A 343 6.23 -20.90 7.48
#